data_5c047623894bbf1b11c4b70b814fb246
#
_entry.id   5c047623894bbf1b11c4b70b814fb246
#
_cell.length_a   1.000
_cell.length_b   1.000
_cell.length_c   1.000
_cell.angle_alpha   90.00
_cell.angle_beta   90.00
_cell.angle_gamma   90.00
#
_symmetry.space_group_name_H-M   'P 1'
#
loop_
_entity.id
_entity.type
_entity.pdbx_description
1 polymer ?
#
loop_
_entity_poly.entity_id
_entity_poly.type
_entity_poly.pdbx_seq_one_letter_code
_entity_poly.pdbx_strand_id
1 'polypeptide(L)'
;MSIQEEKIAELVERRASAALGGGQKRIDAQHAKGKLTARERLARLLDPGSFEEFDMFVQHRCTDFGMDATHIDGDGVVTGQGTIDGRLVFVFAQDFTVNGGSLSKTMSEKICKVMDMAVRVGAPVIGLNDSGGARIQEGIDALAGYGEIFERNILASGVVPQISGIFGPCAGGAVYSPALTDFTLMVENTSYMFLTGPSVVKSVTGETVDQEQLGGASIHATKSGVAHFCAASEEEGIADIRRLLSFIPQNNMEKAPVRPTSDPAGRVDDALNSIIPDNPNKAYDMYGVIGSIVDDGDFFEVHKDFAKNIITGFAHMGGRSVGIVANQPRVLAGVLDINASRKAARFVRFCDAFNIPLVTLVDVPGFLCGTQQEYGAIITNGAKLLYAYGEATVPKVTVTLRKSYGGAHIVMSCKQMRGDINYAWPSANYAVMGAEGAVGIIYGKELKAETDPQKQAALAEEKKKEYNDLFCNPYQAAQRGYIEDVIEPRNTRFRVIRALEVLDGKHQEIPAKKHDNLPL
;
A
#
# COMPACT_ATOMS: atom_id res chain seq x y z
N MET A 1 -13.32 3.76 56.07
CA MET A 1 -13.76 3.41 54.69
C MET A 1 -14.60 2.15 54.77
N SER A 2 -15.60 2.01 53.94
CA SER A 2 -16.30 0.72 53.81
C SER A 2 -15.38 -0.29 53.09
N ILE A 3 -15.64 -1.59 53.25
CA ILE A 3 -14.89 -2.65 52.53
C ILE A 3 -14.92 -2.40 51.02
N GLN A 4 -16.00 -1.86 50.46
CA GLN A 4 -16.11 -1.54 49.05
C GLN A 4 -15.21 -0.36 48.64
N GLU A 5 -15.13 0.69 49.47
CA GLU A 5 -14.22 1.83 49.23
C GLU A 5 -12.75 1.39 49.26
N GLU A 6 -12.36 0.48 50.15
CA GLU A 6 -11.02 -0.11 50.21
C GLU A 6 -10.68 -0.90 48.94
N LYS A 7 -11.63 -1.73 48.45
CA LYS A 7 -11.45 -2.50 47.19
C LYS A 7 -11.37 -1.59 45.98
N ILE A 8 -12.14 -0.50 45.92
CA ILE A 8 -12.05 0.49 44.83
C ILE A 8 -10.71 1.21 44.88
N ALA A 9 -10.24 1.60 46.05
CA ALA A 9 -8.92 2.23 46.21
C ALA A 9 -7.78 1.29 45.75
N GLU A 10 -7.83 0.01 46.10
CA GLU A 10 -6.89 -1.02 45.62
C GLU A 10 -6.93 -1.15 44.10
N LEU A 11 -8.12 -1.19 43.51
CA LEU A 11 -8.25 -1.24 42.02
C LEU A 11 -7.62 -0.03 41.34
N VAL A 12 -7.84 1.18 41.87
CA VAL A 12 -7.27 2.41 41.34
C VAL A 12 -5.74 2.38 41.42
N GLU A 13 -5.18 1.94 42.54
CA GLU A 13 -3.73 1.80 42.71
C GLU A 13 -3.14 0.76 41.76
N ARG A 14 -3.76 -0.43 41.63
CA ARG A 14 -3.31 -1.47 40.67
C ARG A 14 -3.34 -0.97 39.22
N ARG A 15 -4.40 -0.27 38.82
CA ARG A 15 -4.48 0.33 37.49
C ARG A 15 -3.39 1.37 37.23
N ALA A 16 -3.14 2.22 38.23
CA ALA A 16 -2.06 3.21 38.15
C ALA A 16 -0.67 2.56 38.00
N SER A 17 -0.43 1.48 38.76
CA SER A 17 0.80 0.69 38.68
C SER A 17 0.94 0.00 37.30
N ALA A 18 -0.10 -0.68 36.85
CA ALA A 18 -0.11 -1.36 35.55
C ALA A 18 0.12 -0.37 34.38
N ALA A 19 -0.37 0.85 34.49
CA ALA A 19 -0.19 1.89 33.47
C ALA A 19 1.28 2.33 33.32
N LEU A 20 2.13 2.14 34.32
CA LEU A 20 3.56 2.45 34.27
C LEU A 20 4.39 1.40 33.49
N GLY A 21 3.82 0.24 33.16
CA GLY A 21 4.52 -0.81 32.45
C GLY A 21 5.85 -1.18 33.11
N GLY A 22 6.97 -0.95 32.42
CA GLY A 22 8.32 -1.19 32.95
C GLY A 22 8.83 -0.19 33.99
N GLY A 23 7.99 0.79 34.37
CA GLY A 23 8.28 1.82 35.37
C GLY A 23 8.87 3.11 34.82
N GLN A 24 8.77 4.19 35.62
CA GLN A 24 9.10 5.55 35.19
C GLN A 24 10.49 5.70 34.57
N LYS A 25 11.51 5.06 35.14
CA LYS A 25 12.89 5.13 34.61
C LYS A 25 12.98 4.63 33.18
N ARG A 26 12.23 3.59 32.80
CA ARG A 26 12.21 3.05 31.42
C ARG A 26 11.37 3.92 30.50
N ILE A 27 10.31 4.54 31.00
CA ILE A 27 9.53 5.56 30.28
C ILE A 27 10.43 6.75 29.93
N ASP A 28 11.16 7.30 30.90
CA ASP A 28 12.08 8.41 30.68
C ASP A 28 13.16 8.07 29.65
N ALA A 29 13.64 6.82 29.64
CA ALA A 29 14.60 6.34 28.65
C ALA A 29 14.00 6.19 27.23
N GLN A 30 12.70 5.95 27.08
CA GLN A 30 11.98 6.00 25.80
C GLN A 30 11.88 7.45 25.31
N HIS A 31 11.42 8.36 26.18
CA HIS A 31 11.31 9.79 25.85
C HIS A 31 12.65 10.40 25.47
N ALA A 32 13.73 10.04 26.15
CA ALA A 32 15.09 10.51 25.83
C ALA A 32 15.56 10.09 24.42
N LYS A 33 14.94 9.07 23.83
CA LYS A 33 15.16 8.64 22.43
C LYS A 33 14.19 9.28 21.43
N GLY A 34 13.35 10.22 21.87
CA GLY A 34 12.31 10.82 21.04
C GLY A 34 11.13 9.88 20.74
N LYS A 35 10.93 8.83 21.54
CA LYS A 35 9.88 7.83 21.35
C LYS A 35 8.78 7.96 22.39
N LEU A 36 7.54 7.74 21.97
CA LEU A 36 6.38 7.66 22.85
C LEU A 36 6.28 6.26 23.49
N THR A 37 5.55 6.17 24.59
CA THR A 37 5.13 4.89 25.17
C THR A 37 3.96 4.30 24.38
N ALA A 38 3.69 2.99 24.57
CA ALA A 38 2.55 2.31 23.94
C ALA A 38 1.21 3.03 24.26
N ARG A 39 1.01 3.46 25.48
CA ARG A 39 -0.22 4.17 25.92
C ARG A 39 -0.34 5.57 25.32
N GLU A 40 0.76 6.31 25.20
CA GLU A 40 0.77 7.63 24.57
C GLU A 40 0.47 7.52 23.08
N ARG A 41 0.98 6.49 22.39
CA ARG A 41 0.65 6.21 20.98
C ARG A 41 -0.84 5.93 20.81
N LEU A 42 -1.43 5.08 21.66
CA LEU A 42 -2.87 4.79 21.63
C LEU A 42 -3.72 6.02 21.94
N ALA A 43 -3.32 6.84 22.90
CA ALA A 43 -4.01 8.08 23.24
C ALA A 43 -4.02 9.11 22.09
N ARG A 44 -3.01 9.09 21.20
CA ARG A 44 -2.96 9.93 19.99
C ARG A 44 -3.68 9.30 18.80
N LEU A 45 -3.70 7.97 18.74
CA LEU A 45 -4.33 7.24 17.63
C LEU A 45 -5.85 7.25 17.74
N LEU A 46 -6.38 7.01 18.93
CA LEU A 46 -7.81 6.83 19.18
C LEU A 46 -8.50 8.14 19.54
N ASP A 47 -9.81 8.18 19.32
CA ASP A 47 -10.62 9.32 19.73
C ASP A 47 -10.61 9.45 21.26
N PRO A 48 -10.59 10.68 21.81
CA PRO A 48 -10.52 10.89 23.24
C PRO A 48 -11.64 10.18 24.00
N GLY A 49 -11.28 9.39 25.02
CA GLY A 49 -12.22 8.68 25.87
C GLY A 49 -12.86 7.42 25.26
N SER A 50 -12.46 7.02 24.05
CA SER A 50 -13.02 5.84 23.38
C SER A 50 -12.30 4.54 23.71
N PHE A 51 -11.11 4.58 24.29
CA PHE A 51 -10.29 3.40 24.51
C PHE A 51 -10.79 2.53 25.67
N GLU A 52 -11.09 1.29 25.38
CA GLU A 52 -11.39 0.22 26.34
C GLU A 52 -10.29 -0.81 26.32
N GLU A 53 -9.48 -0.86 27.40
CA GLU A 53 -8.36 -1.79 27.53
C GLU A 53 -8.81 -3.18 27.93
N PHE A 54 -8.28 -4.20 27.27
CA PHE A 54 -8.47 -5.60 27.59
C PHE A 54 -7.23 -6.20 28.24
N ASP A 55 -7.44 -7.10 29.21
CA ASP A 55 -6.38 -7.91 29.83
C ASP A 55 -5.25 -7.09 30.47
N MET A 56 -5.59 -5.93 31.08
CA MET A 56 -4.62 -5.03 31.72
C MET A 56 -3.78 -5.72 32.81
N PHE A 57 -4.36 -6.66 33.54
CA PHE A 57 -3.72 -7.35 34.67
C PHE A 57 -3.14 -8.73 34.33
N VAL A 58 -3.14 -9.10 33.04
CA VAL A 58 -2.56 -10.36 32.59
C VAL A 58 -1.03 -10.29 32.70
N GLN A 59 -0.41 -11.35 33.20
CA GLN A 59 1.02 -11.47 33.43
C GLN A 59 1.57 -12.71 32.73
N HIS A 60 2.87 -12.75 32.40
CA HIS A 60 3.51 -13.94 31.85
C HIS A 60 3.48 -15.11 32.87
N ARG A 61 3.65 -16.32 32.35
CA ARG A 61 3.63 -17.57 33.14
C ARG A 61 5.01 -18.27 33.15
N CYS A 62 6.04 -17.61 32.65
CA CYS A 62 7.39 -18.14 32.58
C CYS A 62 8.01 -18.18 33.98
N THR A 63 8.58 -19.34 34.35
CA THR A 63 9.27 -19.57 35.65
C THR A 63 10.76 -19.76 35.48
N ASP A 64 11.25 -19.94 34.23
CA ASP A 64 12.65 -20.19 33.93
C ASP A 64 13.49 -18.91 33.95
N PHE A 65 14.79 -19.05 34.13
CA PHE A 65 15.76 -17.94 34.10
C PHE A 65 15.44 -16.78 35.05
N GLY A 66 14.79 -17.06 36.18
CA GLY A 66 14.43 -16.05 37.19
C GLY A 66 13.26 -15.15 36.78
N MET A 67 12.50 -15.52 35.77
CA MET A 67 11.31 -14.76 35.36
C MET A 67 10.20 -14.77 36.38
N ASP A 68 10.13 -15.81 37.21
CA ASP A 68 9.19 -15.94 38.34
C ASP A 68 9.35 -14.85 39.41
N ALA A 69 10.49 -14.17 39.45
CA ALA A 69 10.74 -13.06 40.38
C ALA A 69 10.17 -11.71 39.91
N THR A 70 9.70 -11.61 38.67
CA THR A 70 9.29 -10.32 38.11
C THR A 70 8.01 -10.48 37.27
N HIS A 71 6.88 -10.10 37.84
CA HIS A 71 5.60 -10.07 37.15
C HIS A 71 5.17 -8.62 36.89
N ILE A 72 5.02 -8.27 35.61
CA ILE A 72 4.56 -6.93 35.18
C ILE A 72 3.19 -7.10 34.55
N ASP A 73 2.21 -6.33 35.02
CA ASP A 73 0.86 -6.32 34.48
C ASP A 73 0.86 -5.89 32.99
N GLY A 74 0.05 -6.55 32.19
CA GLY A 74 -0.07 -6.33 30.77
C GLY A 74 0.97 -7.06 29.90
N ASP A 75 2.04 -7.60 30.51
CA ASP A 75 3.11 -8.41 29.87
C ASP A 75 3.65 -7.83 28.54
N GLY A 76 3.88 -6.51 28.50
CA GLY A 76 4.55 -5.86 27.36
C GLY A 76 3.67 -5.57 26.14
N VAL A 77 2.34 -5.67 26.28
CA VAL A 77 1.41 -5.20 25.26
C VAL A 77 0.14 -4.62 25.85
N VAL A 78 -0.27 -3.46 25.34
CA VAL A 78 -1.57 -2.84 25.62
C VAL A 78 -2.52 -3.22 24.51
N THR A 79 -3.64 -3.85 24.83
CA THR A 79 -4.63 -4.37 23.88
C THR A 79 -6.01 -3.85 24.20
N GLY A 80 -6.86 -3.66 23.19
CA GLY A 80 -8.23 -3.21 23.41
C GLY A 80 -8.94 -2.79 22.13
N GLN A 81 -9.98 -2.01 22.32
CA GLN A 81 -10.73 -1.37 21.24
C GLN A 81 -10.89 0.12 21.49
N GLY A 82 -11.20 0.86 20.46
CA GLY A 82 -11.55 2.28 20.52
C GLY A 82 -12.14 2.74 19.21
N THR A 83 -12.26 4.05 19.02
CA THR A 83 -12.72 4.61 17.74
C THR A 83 -11.67 5.51 17.13
N ILE A 84 -11.71 5.62 15.80
CA ILE A 84 -11.00 6.62 15.01
C ILE A 84 -12.05 7.31 14.12
N ASP A 85 -12.24 8.62 14.34
CA ASP A 85 -13.30 9.40 13.69
C ASP A 85 -14.68 8.71 13.81
N GLY A 86 -14.98 8.21 15.02
CA GLY A 86 -16.22 7.51 15.36
C GLY A 86 -16.32 6.06 14.88
N ARG A 87 -15.33 5.53 14.16
CA ARG A 87 -15.32 4.17 13.62
C ARG A 87 -14.58 3.21 14.55
N LEU A 88 -15.19 2.07 14.86
CA LEU A 88 -14.61 1.04 15.71
C LEU A 88 -13.32 0.47 15.11
N VAL A 89 -12.28 0.37 15.92
CA VAL A 89 -11.03 -0.32 15.59
C VAL A 89 -10.56 -1.17 16.78
N PHE A 90 -9.89 -2.26 16.47
CA PHE A 90 -9.17 -3.05 17.48
C PHE A 90 -7.68 -2.76 17.39
N VAL A 91 -7.04 -2.63 18.55
CA VAL A 91 -5.66 -2.17 18.63
C VAL A 91 -4.83 -3.05 19.56
N PHE A 92 -3.56 -3.19 19.22
CA PHE A 92 -2.52 -3.63 20.14
C PHE A 92 -1.30 -2.73 20.00
N ALA A 93 -0.67 -2.38 21.11
CA ALA A 93 0.54 -1.58 21.14
C ALA A 93 1.59 -2.25 22.01
N GLN A 94 2.72 -2.63 21.42
CA GLN A 94 3.82 -3.26 22.15
C GLN A 94 4.54 -2.22 23.00
N ASP A 95 4.77 -2.56 24.26
CA ASP A 95 5.43 -1.71 25.23
C ASP A 95 6.91 -2.13 25.41
N PHE A 96 7.78 -1.38 24.76
CA PHE A 96 9.22 -1.63 24.83
C PHE A 96 9.80 -1.46 26.24
N THR A 97 9.10 -0.76 27.14
CA THR A 97 9.53 -0.61 28.53
C THR A 97 9.49 -1.94 29.32
N VAL A 98 8.66 -2.89 28.85
CA VAL A 98 8.52 -4.23 29.47
C VAL A 98 9.29 -5.26 28.63
N ASN A 99 10.39 -5.75 29.16
CA ASN A 99 11.24 -6.78 28.52
C ASN A 99 11.60 -6.49 27.06
N GLY A 100 11.79 -5.18 26.71
CA GLY A 100 12.08 -4.77 25.33
C GLY A 100 10.95 -5.08 24.33
N GLY A 101 9.71 -5.16 24.78
CA GLY A 101 8.56 -5.52 23.94
C GLY A 101 8.64 -6.93 23.35
N SER A 102 9.48 -7.81 23.93
CA SER A 102 9.67 -9.17 23.42
C SER A 102 8.43 -10.03 23.60
N LEU A 103 8.06 -10.77 22.54
CA LEU A 103 6.85 -11.57 22.52
C LEU A 103 6.95 -12.78 23.43
N SER A 104 6.08 -12.86 24.43
CA SER A 104 5.79 -14.03 25.25
C SER A 104 4.59 -14.81 24.69
N LYS A 105 4.35 -16.01 25.20
CA LYS A 105 3.12 -16.74 24.92
C LYS A 105 1.89 -15.95 25.37
N THR A 106 1.92 -15.38 26.56
CA THR A 106 0.81 -14.59 27.14
C THR A 106 0.54 -13.31 26.33
N MET A 107 1.58 -12.61 25.92
CA MET A 107 1.47 -11.45 25.04
C MET A 107 0.80 -11.81 23.71
N SER A 108 1.17 -12.95 23.10
CA SER A 108 0.55 -13.42 21.88
C SER A 108 -0.93 -13.75 22.05
N GLU A 109 -1.31 -14.36 23.16
CA GLU A 109 -2.71 -14.66 23.49
C GLU A 109 -3.58 -13.40 23.57
N LYS A 110 -3.05 -12.31 24.14
CA LYS A 110 -3.72 -11.00 24.17
C LYS A 110 -3.91 -10.42 22.77
N ILE A 111 -2.87 -10.45 21.93
CA ILE A 111 -2.92 -9.97 20.54
C ILE A 111 -3.92 -10.81 19.74
N CYS A 112 -3.83 -12.13 19.83
CA CYS A 112 -4.75 -13.04 19.14
C CYS A 112 -6.21 -12.80 19.52
N LYS A 113 -6.49 -12.54 20.80
CA LYS A 113 -7.84 -12.23 21.29
C LYS A 113 -8.44 -10.99 20.61
N VAL A 114 -7.70 -9.89 20.49
CA VAL A 114 -8.22 -8.69 19.82
C VAL A 114 -8.36 -8.90 18.31
N MET A 115 -7.47 -9.65 17.67
CA MET A 115 -7.60 -10.02 16.26
C MET A 115 -8.83 -10.87 15.99
N ASP A 116 -9.07 -11.89 16.83
CA ASP A 116 -10.27 -12.73 16.74
C ASP A 116 -11.56 -11.93 16.93
N MET A 117 -11.58 -10.98 17.87
CA MET A 117 -12.72 -10.09 18.07
C MET A 117 -12.96 -9.17 16.88
N ALA A 118 -11.89 -8.59 16.33
CA ALA A 118 -11.97 -7.72 15.16
C ALA A 118 -12.61 -8.43 13.96
N VAL A 119 -12.17 -9.64 13.67
CA VAL A 119 -12.75 -10.45 12.57
C VAL A 119 -14.22 -10.78 12.83
N ARG A 120 -14.57 -11.14 14.08
CA ARG A 120 -15.97 -11.48 14.45
C ARG A 120 -16.94 -10.33 14.28
N VAL A 121 -16.50 -9.09 14.51
CA VAL A 121 -17.36 -7.90 14.40
C VAL A 121 -17.15 -7.13 13.08
N GLY A 122 -16.17 -7.52 12.28
CA GLY A 122 -15.86 -6.88 11.01
C GLY A 122 -15.25 -5.48 11.18
N ALA A 123 -14.22 -5.32 12.02
CA ALA A 123 -13.55 -4.05 12.27
C ALA A 123 -12.04 -4.12 12.00
N PRO A 124 -11.38 -3.01 11.60
CA PRO A 124 -9.95 -2.96 11.35
C PRO A 124 -9.11 -3.33 12.57
N VAL A 125 -7.94 -3.94 12.32
CA VAL A 125 -6.89 -4.20 13.33
C VAL A 125 -5.71 -3.30 13.07
N ILE A 126 -5.25 -2.60 14.13
CA ILE A 126 -4.07 -1.74 14.06
C ILE A 126 -3.06 -2.20 15.09
N GLY A 127 -1.89 -2.63 14.64
CA GLY A 127 -0.76 -3.00 15.47
C GLY A 127 0.28 -1.88 15.54
N LEU A 128 0.64 -1.43 16.73
CA LEU A 128 1.73 -0.49 16.97
C LEU A 128 2.93 -1.27 17.51
N ASN A 129 3.90 -1.53 16.63
CA ASN A 129 4.97 -2.49 16.88
C ASN A 129 6.23 -1.78 17.40
N ASP A 130 6.79 -2.32 18.49
CA ASP A 130 8.04 -1.87 19.13
C ASP A 130 8.61 -3.05 19.93
N SER A 131 9.37 -3.96 19.26
CA SER A 131 9.71 -5.27 19.83
C SER A 131 11.11 -5.74 19.44
N GLY A 132 11.83 -6.27 20.42
CA GLY A 132 13.10 -6.95 20.22
C GLY A 132 12.98 -8.36 19.60
N GLY A 133 11.78 -8.86 19.33
CA GLY A 133 11.55 -10.21 18.80
C GLY A 133 10.96 -11.18 19.84
N ALA A 134 11.25 -12.48 19.71
CA ALA A 134 10.78 -13.51 20.63
C ALA A 134 11.43 -13.37 22.01
N ARG A 135 10.66 -13.59 23.08
CA ARG A 135 11.18 -13.67 24.45
C ARG A 135 11.97 -14.96 24.60
N ILE A 136 13.29 -14.86 24.64
CA ILE A 136 14.22 -16.02 24.60
C ILE A 136 13.97 -16.97 25.78
N GLN A 137 13.61 -16.44 26.94
CA GLN A 137 13.36 -17.21 28.15
C GLN A 137 12.15 -18.17 28.04
N GLU A 138 11.26 -17.93 27.11
CA GLU A 138 10.08 -18.77 26.88
C GLU A 138 10.28 -19.78 25.72
N GLY A 139 11.41 -19.73 25.03
CA GLY A 139 11.79 -20.72 24.02
C GLY A 139 10.72 -20.94 22.95
N ILE A 140 10.27 -22.21 22.82
CA ILE A 140 9.29 -22.61 21.80
C ILE A 140 7.90 -21.98 22.00
N ASP A 141 7.52 -21.61 23.21
CA ASP A 141 6.22 -20.99 23.48
C ASP A 141 6.12 -19.59 22.86
N ALA A 142 7.21 -18.82 22.87
CA ALA A 142 7.30 -17.55 22.15
C ALA A 142 7.17 -17.74 20.64
N LEU A 143 7.78 -18.79 20.06
CA LEU A 143 7.66 -19.10 18.63
C LEU A 143 6.24 -19.56 18.27
N ALA A 144 5.62 -20.39 19.11
CA ALA A 144 4.22 -20.79 18.95
C ALA A 144 3.29 -19.57 18.97
N GLY A 145 3.55 -18.61 19.86
CA GLY A 145 2.83 -17.35 19.93
C GLY A 145 2.90 -16.55 18.62
N TYR A 146 4.07 -16.45 17.98
CA TYR A 146 4.18 -15.83 16.66
C TYR A 146 3.37 -16.60 15.61
N GLY A 147 3.46 -17.93 15.59
CA GLY A 147 2.68 -18.76 14.66
C GLY A 147 1.18 -18.50 14.75
N GLU A 148 0.65 -18.36 15.97
CA GLU A 148 -0.76 -18.07 16.20
C GLU A 148 -1.17 -16.66 15.71
N ILE A 149 -0.30 -15.67 15.83
CA ILE A 149 -0.52 -14.32 15.28
C ILE A 149 -0.50 -14.38 13.73
N PHE A 150 0.48 -15.07 13.14
CA PHE A 150 0.59 -15.16 11.67
C PHE A 150 -0.62 -15.86 11.05
N GLU A 151 -1.11 -16.93 11.66
CA GLU A 151 -2.33 -17.60 11.21
C GLU A 151 -3.50 -16.61 11.16
N ARG A 152 -3.67 -15.79 12.21
CA ARG A 152 -4.75 -14.78 12.26
C ARG A 152 -4.56 -13.66 11.26
N ASN A 153 -3.32 -13.22 11.00
CA ASN A 153 -3.07 -12.29 9.90
C ASN A 153 -3.54 -12.86 8.55
N ILE A 154 -3.25 -14.15 8.30
CA ILE A 154 -3.64 -14.84 7.06
C ILE A 154 -5.17 -14.95 6.97
N LEU A 155 -5.83 -15.39 8.04
CA LEU A 155 -7.29 -15.55 8.07
C LEU A 155 -8.05 -14.22 7.99
N ALA A 156 -7.48 -13.13 8.52
CA ALA A 156 -8.05 -11.79 8.45
C ALA A 156 -7.78 -11.08 7.11
N SER A 157 -6.84 -11.58 6.30
CA SER A 157 -6.45 -10.99 5.02
C SER A 157 -7.62 -10.92 4.04
N GLY A 158 -7.93 -9.71 3.56
CA GLY A 158 -9.09 -9.46 2.70
C GLY A 158 -10.45 -9.55 3.40
N VAL A 159 -10.49 -9.70 4.73
CA VAL A 159 -11.72 -9.72 5.54
C VAL A 159 -11.88 -8.42 6.31
N VAL A 160 -10.87 -8.02 7.07
CA VAL A 160 -10.79 -6.74 7.76
C VAL A 160 -9.46 -6.07 7.45
N PRO A 161 -9.42 -4.73 7.34
CA PRO A 161 -8.15 -4.01 7.13
C PRO A 161 -7.19 -4.25 8.28
N GLN A 162 -5.92 -4.52 7.95
CA GLN A 162 -4.84 -4.74 8.90
C GLN A 162 -3.73 -3.71 8.66
N ILE A 163 -3.40 -2.91 9.67
CA ILE A 163 -2.41 -1.83 9.57
C ILE A 163 -1.34 -2.04 10.65
N SER A 164 -0.08 -2.01 10.24
CA SER A 164 1.07 -2.10 11.13
C SER A 164 1.87 -0.78 11.13
N GLY A 165 1.90 -0.10 12.27
CA GLY A 165 2.83 0.99 12.53
C GLY A 165 4.07 0.47 13.25
N ILE A 166 5.26 0.76 12.73
CA ILE A 166 6.54 0.38 13.34
C ILE A 166 7.13 1.62 14.01
N PHE A 167 7.17 1.62 15.33
CA PHE A 167 7.59 2.77 16.14
C PHE A 167 8.88 2.52 16.92
N GLY A 168 9.56 1.43 16.62
CA GLY A 168 10.83 1.07 17.21
C GLY A 168 11.45 -0.13 16.51
N PRO A 169 12.35 -0.86 17.17
CA PRO A 169 12.83 -2.12 16.64
C PRO A 169 11.70 -3.10 16.35
N CYS A 170 11.82 -3.82 15.24
CA CYS A 170 10.97 -4.93 14.87
C CYS A 170 11.88 -5.99 14.25
N ALA A 171 12.33 -6.97 15.06
CA ALA A 171 13.41 -7.88 14.70
C ALA A 171 12.99 -9.35 14.75
N GLY A 172 13.60 -10.17 13.91
CA GLY A 172 13.37 -11.62 13.89
C GLY A 172 11.93 -11.96 13.52
N GLY A 173 11.27 -12.80 14.32
CA GLY A 173 9.86 -13.19 14.12
C GLY A 173 8.89 -12.02 14.06
N ALA A 174 9.21 -10.91 14.72
CA ALA A 174 8.34 -9.73 14.77
C ALA A 174 8.06 -9.09 13.40
N VAL A 175 8.94 -9.27 12.38
CA VAL A 175 8.76 -8.63 11.07
C VAL A 175 7.72 -9.30 10.19
N TYR A 176 7.38 -10.57 10.45
CA TYR A 176 6.49 -11.32 9.56
C TYR A 176 5.03 -10.89 9.71
N SER A 177 4.56 -10.61 10.94
CA SER A 177 3.19 -10.10 11.11
C SER A 177 2.95 -8.79 10.34
N PRO A 178 3.79 -7.73 10.45
CA PRO A 178 3.68 -6.55 9.60
C PRO A 178 3.74 -6.83 8.10
N ALA A 179 4.59 -7.78 7.67
CA ALA A 179 4.69 -8.15 6.25
C ALA A 179 3.43 -8.86 5.72
N LEU A 180 2.63 -9.48 6.60
CA LEU A 180 1.35 -10.11 6.27
C LEU A 180 0.17 -9.13 6.31
N THR A 181 0.32 -7.96 6.93
CA THR A 181 -0.74 -6.94 6.98
C THR A 181 -0.86 -6.17 5.66
N ASP A 182 -1.93 -5.40 5.51
CA ASP A 182 -2.20 -4.67 4.28
C ASP A 182 -1.26 -3.48 4.10
N PHE A 183 -0.97 -2.77 5.18
CA PHE A 183 -0.09 -1.60 5.17
C PHE A 183 0.91 -1.63 6.32
N THR A 184 2.15 -1.27 6.00
CA THR A 184 3.23 -1.08 6.96
C THR A 184 3.69 0.38 6.89
N LEU A 185 3.65 1.07 8.03
CA LEU A 185 4.18 2.42 8.20
C LEU A 185 5.43 2.35 9.07
N MET A 186 6.48 3.06 8.69
CA MET A 186 7.72 3.18 9.47
C MET A 186 8.03 4.64 9.77
N VAL A 187 8.71 4.87 10.90
CA VAL A 187 9.15 6.21 11.33
C VAL A 187 10.67 6.33 11.15
N GLU A 188 11.13 7.41 10.52
CA GLU A 188 12.55 7.66 10.29
C GLU A 188 13.35 7.68 11.60
N ASN A 189 14.58 7.18 11.53
CA ASN A 189 15.58 7.20 12.61
C ASN A 189 15.20 6.48 13.92
N THR A 190 13.98 5.98 14.07
CA THR A 190 13.53 5.30 15.30
C THR A 190 13.01 3.90 15.06
N SER A 191 12.56 3.57 13.85
CA SER A 191 12.02 2.26 13.51
C SER A 191 12.94 1.46 12.59
N TYR A 192 13.04 0.18 12.89
CA TYR A 192 13.91 -0.75 12.15
C TYR A 192 13.21 -2.08 11.96
N MET A 193 13.30 -2.64 10.74
CA MET A 193 12.81 -3.99 10.44
C MET A 193 13.93 -4.82 9.82
N PHE A 194 14.26 -5.96 10.42
CA PHE A 194 15.23 -6.91 9.85
C PHE A 194 15.04 -8.31 10.46
N LEU A 195 15.35 -9.34 9.68
CA LEU A 195 15.30 -10.73 10.16
C LEU A 195 16.37 -10.98 11.21
N THR A 196 17.59 -10.50 10.98
CA THR A 196 18.72 -10.60 11.89
C THR A 196 19.41 -9.25 12.00
N GLY A 197 19.77 -8.87 13.24
CA GLY A 197 20.42 -7.58 13.48
C GLY A 197 21.87 -7.50 12.98
N PRO A 198 22.45 -6.28 12.96
CA PRO A 198 23.78 -6.01 12.42
C PRO A 198 24.90 -6.91 12.97
N SER A 199 24.86 -7.29 14.25
CA SER A 199 25.86 -8.17 14.88
C SER A 199 25.85 -9.58 14.28
N VAL A 200 24.67 -10.12 13.99
CA VAL A 200 24.54 -11.45 13.35
C VAL A 200 24.95 -11.38 11.90
N VAL A 201 24.56 -10.34 11.16
CA VAL A 201 25.01 -10.10 9.78
C VAL A 201 26.54 -10.09 9.73
N LYS A 202 27.19 -9.32 10.61
CA LYS A 202 28.66 -9.27 10.68
C LYS A 202 29.29 -10.62 10.97
N SER A 203 28.71 -11.41 11.87
CA SER A 203 29.28 -12.72 12.23
C SER A 203 29.12 -13.77 11.13
N VAL A 204 28.07 -13.70 10.32
CA VAL A 204 27.74 -14.70 9.29
C VAL A 204 28.28 -14.33 7.92
N THR A 205 28.15 -13.07 7.51
CA THR A 205 28.51 -12.61 6.15
C THR A 205 29.79 -11.77 6.11
N GLY A 206 30.25 -11.28 7.27
CA GLY A 206 31.39 -10.35 7.36
C GLY A 206 31.02 -8.89 7.06
N GLU A 207 29.79 -8.60 6.65
CA GLU A 207 29.35 -7.24 6.36
C GLU A 207 29.24 -6.40 7.65
N THR A 208 29.74 -5.17 7.59
CA THR A 208 29.58 -4.20 8.68
C THR A 208 28.57 -3.16 8.26
N VAL A 209 27.38 -3.21 8.88
CA VAL A 209 26.26 -2.31 8.65
C VAL A 209 25.70 -1.86 9.99
N ASP A 210 25.12 -0.67 10.05
CA ASP A 210 24.32 -0.24 11.19
C ASP A 210 22.82 -0.61 11.01
N GLN A 211 22.00 -0.30 12.01
CA GLN A 211 20.57 -0.63 11.98
C GLN A 211 19.82 0.13 10.89
N GLU A 212 20.17 1.41 10.68
CA GLU A 212 19.54 2.26 9.68
C GLU A 212 19.88 1.78 8.26
N GLN A 213 21.14 1.44 8.01
CA GLN A 213 21.59 0.91 6.72
C GLN A 213 21.03 -0.47 6.40
N LEU A 214 20.79 -1.31 7.43
CA LEU A 214 20.27 -2.67 7.23
C LEU A 214 18.76 -2.69 7.01
N GLY A 215 18.01 -1.96 7.83
CA GLY A 215 16.56 -2.05 7.83
C GLY A 215 15.85 -0.83 8.39
N GLY A 216 16.40 0.36 8.23
CA GLY A 216 15.74 1.62 8.58
C GLY A 216 14.57 1.94 7.66
N ALA A 217 13.74 2.90 8.07
CA ALA A 217 12.54 3.30 7.35
C ALA A 217 12.83 3.69 5.89
N SER A 218 13.90 4.46 5.64
CA SER A 218 14.31 4.87 4.30
C SER A 218 14.67 3.68 3.39
N ILE A 219 15.32 2.64 3.92
CA ILE A 219 15.67 1.43 3.14
C ILE A 219 14.39 0.69 2.71
N HIS A 220 13.45 0.52 3.64
CA HIS A 220 12.21 -0.18 3.35
C HIS A 220 11.24 0.64 2.48
N ALA A 221 11.28 1.97 2.57
CA ALA A 221 10.48 2.85 1.74
C ALA A 221 11.03 3.03 0.32
N THR A 222 12.36 2.86 0.09
CA THR A 222 12.96 3.18 -1.23
C THR A 222 13.49 1.96 -1.99
N LYS A 223 14.01 0.94 -1.28
CA LYS A 223 14.70 -0.21 -1.90
C LYS A 223 13.87 -1.49 -1.87
N SER A 224 13.37 -1.89 -0.71
CA SER A 224 12.65 -3.16 -0.56
C SER A 224 11.16 -3.05 -0.87
N GLY A 225 10.54 -1.88 -0.65
CA GLY A 225 9.12 -1.67 -0.77
C GLY A 225 8.29 -2.35 0.34
N VAL A 226 8.91 -2.70 1.47
CA VAL A 226 8.19 -3.25 2.64
C VAL A 226 7.38 -2.16 3.33
N ALA A 227 7.94 -0.95 3.48
CA ALA A 227 7.21 0.17 4.05
C ALA A 227 6.35 0.87 2.98
N HIS A 228 5.05 0.91 3.21
CA HIS A 228 4.08 1.61 2.39
C HIS A 228 4.11 3.12 2.65
N PHE A 229 4.40 3.49 3.90
CA PHE A 229 4.51 4.89 4.36
C PHE A 229 5.78 5.06 5.19
N CYS A 230 6.41 6.23 5.06
CA CYS A 230 7.59 6.63 5.82
C CYS A 230 7.33 8.01 6.39
N ALA A 231 7.19 8.09 7.71
CA ALA A 231 6.87 9.32 8.44
C ALA A 231 8.12 9.91 9.11
N ALA A 232 8.23 11.22 9.18
CA ALA A 232 9.35 11.89 9.83
C ALA A 232 9.26 11.84 11.37
N SER A 233 8.07 11.61 11.92
CA SER A 233 7.84 11.50 13.38
C SER A 233 6.75 10.49 13.71
N GLU A 234 6.66 10.08 15.00
CA GLU A 234 5.58 9.21 15.48
C GLU A 234 4.20 9.89 15.34
N GLU A 235 4.13 11.21 15.55
CA GLU A 235 2.90 11.99 15.39
C GLU A 235 2.40 11.99 13.94
N GLU A 236 3.30 12.21 12.98
CA GLU A 236 2.96 12.14 11.55
C GLU A 236 2.51 10.73 11.18
N GLY A 237 3.23 9.69 11.62
CA GLY A 237 2.86 8.31 11.35
C GLY A 237 1.49 7.93 11.92
N ILE A 238 1.14 8.39 13.12
CA ILE A 238 -0.18 8.18 13.71
C ILE A 238 -1.26 8.93 12.92
N ALA A 239 -0.98 10.16 12.48
CA ALA A 239 -1.89 10.94 11.64
C ALA A 239 -2.10 10.26 10.28
N ASP A 240 -1.07 9.68 9.68
CA ASP A 240 -1.16 8.92 8.43
C ASP A 240 -2.01 7.65 8.57
N ILE A 241 -1.91 6.94 9.69
CA ILE A 241 -2.78 5.79 9.99
C ILE A 241 -4.25 6.24 10.08
N ARG A 242 -4.56 7.33 10.77
CA ARG A 242 -5.91 7.90 10.83
C ARG A 242 -6.40 8.31 9.43
N ARG A 243 -5.55 9.00 8.67
CA ARG A 243 -5.86 9.42 7.29
C ARG A 243 -6.12 8.23 6.37
N LEU A 244 -5.31 7.17 6.45
CA LEU A 244 -5.51 5.94 5.67
C LEU A 244 -6.89 5.35 5.91
N LEU A 245 -7.33 5.28 7.17
CA LEU A 245 -8.64 4.74 7.53
C LEU A 245 -9.79 5.55 6.92
N SER A 246 -9.62 6.84 6.64
CA SER A 246 -10.68 7.66 6.01
C SER A 246 -11.00 7.25 4.57
N PHE A 247 -10.11 6.51 3.90
CA PHE A 247 -10.28 6.03 2.52
C PHE A 247 -10.81 4.61 2.43
N ILE A 248 -10.72 3.81 3.48
CA ILE A 248 -10.99 2.37 3.43
C ILE A 248 -12.26 2.00 4.23
N PRO A 249 -12.99 0.94 3.83
CA PRO A 249 -14.19 0.52 4.55
C PRO A 249 -13.86 -0.12 5.90
N GLN A 250 -14.90 -0.46 6.65
CA GLN A 250 -14.78 -1.15 7.92
C GLN A 250 -14.33 -2.61 7.74
N ASN A 251 -14.80 -3.25 6.68
CA ASN A 251 -14.52 -4.63 6.31
C ASN A 251 -14.85 -4.87 4.83
N ASN A 252 -14.64 -6.09 4.34
CA ASN A 252 -14.86 -6.46 2.95
C ASN A 252 -16.34 -6.53 2.52
N MET A 253 -17.29 -6.42 3.44
CA MET A 253 -18.73 -6.44 3.14
C MET A 253 -19.31 -5.02 2.98
N GLU A 254 -18.54 -4.01 3.31
CA GLU A 254 -18.95 -2.60 3.29
C GLU A 254 -18.23 -1.83 2.18
N LYS A 255 -18.78 -0.67 1.83
CA LYS A 255 -18.10 0.32 0.98
C LYS A 255 -17.35 1.32 1.85
N ALA A 256 -16.30 1.92 1.29
CA ALA A 256 -15.61 3.02 1.95
C ALA A 256 -16.54 4.19 2.27
N PRO A 257 -16.30 4.94 3.35
CA PRO A 257 -17.11 6.10 3.71
C PRO A 257 -17.14 7.13 2.57
N VAL A 258 -18.31 7.72 2.33
CA VAL A 258 -18.45 8.86 1.41
C VAL A 258 -18.13 10.14 2.18
N ARG A 259 -17.13 10.89 1.72
CA ARG A 259 -16.75 12.19 2.30
C ARG A 259 -17.54 13.30 1.64
N PRO A 260 -18.21 14.17 2.39
CA PRO A 260 -18.79 15.38 1.82
C PRO A 260 -17.71 16.24 1.15
N THR A 261 -17.99 16.73 -0.05
CA THR A 261 -17.08 17.63 -0.78
C THR A 261 -17.84 18.82 -1.34
N SER A 262 -17.22 19.99 -1.31
CA SER A 262 -17.68 21.19 -2.01
C SER A 262 -17.10 21.32 -3.42
N ASP A 263 -16.17 20.45 -3.82
CA ASP A 263 -15.58 20.47 -5.16
C ASP A 263 -16.56 19.89 -6.19
N PRO A 264 -17.09 20.71 -7.13
CA PRO A 264 -18.16 20.28 -8.01
C PRO A 264 -17.75 19.09 -8.89
N ALA A 265 -18.60 18.07 -8.97
CA ALA A 265 -18.38 16.93 -9.86
C ALA A 265 -18.24 17.35 -11.34
N GLY A 266 -18.95 18.40 -11.73
CA GLY A 266 -18.89 18.97 -13.09
C GLY A 266 -17.73 19.96 -13.34
N ARG A 267 -16.82 20.15 -12.41
CA ARG A 267 -15.66 21.03 -12.59
C ARG A 267 -14.79 20.54 -13.76
N VAL A 268 -14.43 21.45 -14.64
CA VAL A 268 -13.49 21.25 -15.74
C VAL A 268 -12.17 21.95 -15.44
N ASP A 269 -11.08 21.46 -16.03
CA ASP A 269 -9.76 22.08 -15.88
C ASP A 269 -9.09 22.21 -17.24
N ASP A 270 -9.10 23.43 -17.78
CA ASP A 270 -8.53 23.73 -19.10
C ASP A 270 -7.01 23.50 -19.17
N ALA A 271 -6.29 23.48 -18.04
CA ALA A 271 -4.86 23.18 -18.00
C ALA A 271 -4.55 21.77 -18.51
N LEU A 272 -5.46 20.83 -18.37
CA LEU A 272 -5.30 19.47 -18.89
C LEU A 272 -5.21 19.42 -20.43
N ASN A 273 -5.83 20.37 -21.15
CA ASN A 273 -5.78 20.40 -22.61
C ASN A 273 -4.37 20.67 -23.16
N SER A 274 -3.47 21.21 -22.34
CA SER A 274 -2.09 21.55 -22.72
C SER A 274 -1.01 20.84 -21.90
N ILE A 275 -1.39 19.92 -20.99
CA ILE A 275 -0.44 19.26 -20.10
C ILE A 275 0.48 18.27 -20.83
N ILE A 276 -0.03 17.65 -21.91
CA ILE A 276 0.77 16.76 -22.77
C ILE A 276 1.63 17.60 -23.71
N PRO A 277 2.97 17.47 -23.65
CA PRO A 277 3.84 18.19 -24.58
C PRO A 277 3.67 17.73 -26.03
N ASP A 278 3.79 18.67 -27.00
CA ASP A 278 3.78 18.34 -28.45
C ASP A 278 4.89 17.36 -28.83
N ASN A 279 6.05 17.49 -28.21
CA ASN A 279 7.14 16.55 -28.39
C ASN A 279 6.85 15.23 -27.65
N PRO A 280 6.65 14.09 -28.35
CA PRO A 280 6.30 12.81 -27.74
C PRO A 280 7.38 12.23 -26.81
N ASN A 281 8.61 12.73 -26.90
CA ASN A 281 9.72 12.32 -26.06
C ASN A 281 9.90 13.21 -24.80
N LYS A 282 9.17 14.32 -24.73
CA LYS A 282 9.20 15.19 -23.55
C LYS A 282 8.27 14.64 -22.46
N ALA A 283 8.81 14.47 -21.26
CA ALA A 283 8.03 14.02 -20.10
C ALA A 283 7.16 15.17 -19.55
N TYR A 284 6.04 14.80 -18.95
CA TYR A 284 5.20 15.66 -18.11
C TYR A 284 4.98 14.99 -16.75
N ASP A 285 4.40 15.73 -15.82
CA ASP A 285 4.17 15.24 -14.46
C ASP A 285 2.75 14.72 -14.30
N MET A 286 2.61 13.42 -14.03
CA MET A 286 1.31 12.79 -13.83
C MET A 286 0.60 13.30 -12.54
N TYR A 287 1.34 13.80 -11.54
CA TYR A 287 0.72 14.41 -10.37
C TYR A 287 -0.13 15.64 -10.70
N GLY A 288 0.23 16.40 -11.74
CA GLY A 288 -0.61 17.49 -12.23
C GLY A 288 -1.96 17.01 -12.75
N VAL A 289 -2.00 15.86 -13.42
CA VAL A 289 -3.26 15.25 -13.87
C VAL A 289 -4.07 14.74 -12.68
N ILE A 290 -3.43 13.99 -11.78
CA ILE A 290 -4.10 13.45 -10.58
C ILE A 290 -4.72 14.58 -9.76
N GLY A 291 -3.94 15.61 -9.40
CA GLY A 291 -4.41 16.74 -8.60
C GLY A 291 -5.57 17.51 -9.27
N SER A 292 -5.59 17.57 -10.61
CA SER A 292 -6.67 18.21 -11.34
C SER A 292 -8.00 17.44 -11.29
N ILE A 293 -7.98 16.11 -11.24
CA ILE A 293 -9.19 15.29 -11.35
C ILE A 293 -9.79 14.84 -10.02
N VAL A 294 -9.00 14.80 -8.94
CA VAL A 294 -9.47 14.38 -7.62
C VAL A 294 -10.11 15.54 -6.85
N ASP A 295 -10.89 15.23 -5.82
CA ASP A 295 -11.54 16.24 -4.97
C ASP A 295 -10.47 17.05 -4.22
N ASP A 296 -10.59 18.38 -4.28
CA ASP A 296 -9.72 19.33 -3.61
C ASP A 296 -8.21 19.17 -3.92
N GLY A 297 -7.84 18.40 -4.95
CA GLY A 297 -6.47 18.02 -5.25
C GLY A 297 -5.84 17.09 -4.21
N ASP A 298 -6.64 16.52 -3.30
CA ASP A 298 -6.17 15.70 -2.18
C ASP A 298 -5.87 14.26 -2.62
N PHE A 299 -4.58 13.92 -2.66
CA PHE A 299 -4.08 12.59 -3.03
C PHE A 299 -3.20 12.02 -1.92
N PHE A 300 -3.53 10.81 -1.45
CA PHE A 300 -2.78 10.09 -0.42
C PHE A 300 -2.00 8.94 -1.05
N GLU A 301 -0.74 9.20 -1.35
CA GLU A 301 0.12 8.28 -2.09
C GLU A 301 0.61 7.13 -1.21
N VAL A 302 0.54 5.90 -1.74
CA VAL A 302 1.07 4.66 -1.16
C VAL A 302 2.36 4.30 -1.88
N HIS A 303 3.43 3.95 -1.14
CA HIS A 303 4.75 3.68 -1.70
C HIS A 303 5.35 4.85 -2.50
N LYS A 304 5.21 6.06 -2.01
CA LYS A 304 5.67 7.30 -2.67
C LYS A 304 7.12 7.22 -3.14
N ASP A 305 8.00 6.61 -2.35
CA ASP A 305 9.44 6.56 -2.61
C ASP A 305 9.92 5.27 -3.26
N PHE A 306 9.05 4.28 -3.43
CA PHE A 306 9.33 3.01 -4.09
C PHE A 306 8.74 2.96 -5.50
N ALA A 307 9.51 2.45 -6.48
CA ALA A 307 9.06 2.30 -7.87
C ALA A 307 8.32 3.54 -8.40
N LYS A 308 9.01 4.68 -8.42
CA LYS A 308 8.44 6.01 -8.75
C LYS A 308 7.95 6.14 -10.21
N ASN A 309 8.25 5.19 -11.07
CA ASN A 309 7.74 5.07 -12.43
C ASN A 309 6.25 4.68 -12.50
N ILE A 310 5.68 4.23 -11.37
CA ILE A 310 4.23 4.06 -11.18
C ILE A 310 3.78 4.71 -9.88
N ILE A 311 2.64 5.38 -9.93
CA ILE A 311 2.00 6.06 -8.79
C ILE A 311 0.82 5.21 -8.35
N THR A 312 0.69 4.97 -7.05
CA THR A 312 -0.46 4.31 -6.43
C THR A 312 -0.90 5.11 -5.20
N GLY A 313 -2.18 5.25 -4.98
CA GLY A 313 -2.68 5.98 -3.81
C GLY A 313 -4.19 6.13 -3.78
N PHE A 314 -4.68 6.69 -2.70
CA PHE A 314 -6.09 6.93 -2.48
C PHE A 314 -6.44 8.39 -2.72
N ALA A 315 -7.64 8.62 -3.20
CA ALA A 315 -8.24 9.95 -3.35
C ALA A 315 -9.76 9.87 -3.18
N HIS A 316 -10.41 11.01 -3.17
CA HIS A 316 -11.86 11.10 -3.32
C HIS A 316 -12.22 11.69 -4.68
N MET A 317 -13.28 11.18 -5.29
CA MET A 317 -13.85 11.70 -6.52
C MET A 317 -15.38 11.76 -6.39
N GLY A 318 -15.93 12.98 -6.30
CA GLY A 318 -17.33 13.20 -5.95
C GLY A 318 -17.67 12.64 -4.56
N GLY A 319 -16.74 12.77 -3.62
CA GLY A 319 -16.83 12.25 -2.25
C GLY A 319 -16.59 10.75 -2.10
N ARG A 320 -16.55 9.97 -3.18
CA ARG A 320 -16.29 8.51 -3.14
C ARG A 320 -14.81 8.24 -3.08
N SER A 321 -14.40 7.33 -2.21
CA SER A 321 -13.03 6.83 -2.16
C SER A 321 -12.70 6.03 -3.42
N VAL A 322 -11.52 6.28 -4.01
CA VAL A 322 -11.00 5.60 -5.19
C VAL A 322 -9.52 5.27 -5.02
N GLY A 323 -9.09 4.15 -5.59
CA GLY A 323 -7.68 3.82 -5.78
C GLY A 323 -7.20 4.35 -7.13
N ILE A 324 -6.16 5.16 -7.13
CA ILE A 324 -5.50 5.68 -8.33
C ILE A 324 -4.28 4.82 -8.63
N VAL A 325 -4.16 4.37 -9.90
CA VAL A 325 -2.95 3.74 -10.43
C VAL A 325 -2.55 4.49 -11.70
N ALA A 326 -1.34 5.05 -11.74
CA ALA A 326 -0.93 5.90 -12.85
C ALA A 326 0.54 5.69 -13.24
N ASN A 327 0.87 5.70 -14.51
CA ASN A 327 2.27 5.72 -14.94
C ASN A 327 2.86 7.13 -14.72
N GLN A 328 4.12 7.23 -14.29
CA GLN A 328 4.82 8.51 -14.16
C GLN A 328 5.86 8.71 -15.26
N PRO A 329 5.54 9.47 -16.32
CA PRO A 329 6.45 9.64 -17.47
C PRO A 329 7.79 10.31 -17.13
N ARG A 330 7.87 11.04 -16.02
CA ARG A 330 9.13 11.65 -15.55
C ARG A 330 10.16 10.65 -15.07
N VAL A 331 9.70 9.44 -14.70
CA VAL A 331 10.58 8.39 -14.17
C VAL A 331 10.57 7.21 -15.13
N LEU A 332 11.71 6.88 -15.71
CA LEU A 332 11.85 5.80 -16.69
C LEU A 332 10.77 5.84 -17.80
N ALA A 333 10.36 7.03 -18.24
CA ALA A 333 9.30 7.24 -19.21
C ALA A 333 7.96 6.54 -18.89
N GLY A 334 7.72 6.16 -17.64
CA GLY A 334 6.51 5.43 -17.21
C GLY A 334 6.50 3.94 -17.58
N VAL A 335 7.64 3.34 -17.97
CA VAL A 335 7.71 1.89 -18.25
C VAL A 335 7.37 1.06 -17.01
N LEU A 336 6.88 -0.15 -17.21
CA LEU A 336 6.69 -1.13 -16.14
C LEU A 336 7.97 -1.95 -15.96
N ASP A 337 8.51 -1.95 -14.75
CA ASP A 337 9.57 -2.84 -14.30
C ASP A 337 9.06 -3.81 -13.23
N ILE A 338 9.94 -4.64 -12.70
CA ILE A 338 9.60 -5.61 -11.65
C ILE A 338 8.93 -4.93 -10.45
N ASN A 339 9.51 -3.84 -9.98
CA ASN A 339 9.05 -3.16 -8.78
C ASN A 339 7.73 -2.39 -9.01
N ALA A 340 7.57 -1.74 -10.15
CA ALA A 340 6.31 -1.10 -10.55
C ALA A 340 5.17 -2.12 -10.63
N SER A 341 5.44 -3.28 -11.23
CA SER A 341 4.47 -4.37 -11.34
C SER A 341 4.03 -4.90 -9.97
N ARG A 342 4.99 -5.12 -9.06
CA ARG A 342 4.71 -5.56 -7.68
C ARG A 342 3.91 -4.54 -6.88
N LYS A 343 4.33 -3.27 -6.92
CA LYS A 343 3.66 -2.14 -6.25
C LYS A 343 2.20 -2.03 -6.70
N ALA A 344 1.97 -1.94 -8.00
CA ALA A 344 0.62 -1.80 -8.55
C ALA A 344 -0.25 -3.03 -8.30
N ALA A 345 0.29 -4.25 -8.48
CA ALA A 345 -0.47 -5.48 -8.25
C ALA A 345 -0.96 -5.59 -6.80
N ARG A 346 -0.10 -5.30 -5.81
CA ARG A 346 -0.48 -5.32 -4.39
C ARG A 346 -1.57 -4.29 -4.09
N PHE A 347 -1.45 -3.08 -4.63
CA PHE A 347 -2.41 -2.02 -4.43
C PHE A 347 -3.78 -2.32 -5.08
N VAL A 348 -3.78 -2.82 -6.31
CA VAL A 348 -5.03 -3.23 -7.02
C VAL A 348 -5.75 -4.33 -6.25
N ARG A 349 -5.03 -5.35 -5.76
CA ARG A 349 -5.63 -6.43 -4.95
C ARG A 349 -6.23 -5.92 -3.65
N PHE A 350 -5.57 -4.99 -2.98
CA PHE A 350 -6.13 -4.35 -1.78
C PHE A 350 -7.43 -3.61 -2.10
N CYS A 351 -7.43 -2.79 -3.14
CA CYS A 351 -8.63 -2.05 -3.55
C CYS A 351 -9.80 -2.99 -3.87
N ASP A 352 -9.53 -4.09 -4.57
CA ASP A 352 -10.56 -5.08 -4.91
C ASP A 352 -11.09 -5.81 -3.66
N ALA A 353 -10.19 -6.23 -2.76
CA ALA A 353 -10.58 -6.90 -1.51
C ALA A 353 -11.49 -6.04 -0.62
N PHE A 354 -11.35 -4.72 -0.70
CA PHE A 354 -12.07 -3.77 0.16
C PHE A 354 -13.03 -2.84 -0.62
N ASN A 355 -13.55 -3.29 -1.75
CA ASN A 355 -14.61 -2.60 -2.51
C ASN A 355 -14.27 -1.17 -2.92
N ILE A 356 -12.99 -0.85 -3.14
CA ILE A 356 -12.53 0.48 -3.55
C ILE A 356 -12.41 0.52 -5.08
N PRO A 357 -13.20 1.35 -5.79
CA PRO A 357 -13.10 1.51 -7.23
C PRO A 357 -11.72 1.93 -7.69
N LEU A 358 -11.31 1.47 -8.87
CA LEU A 358 -10.00 1.76 -9.46
C LEU A 358 -10.11 2.76 -10.60
N VAL A 359 -9.28 3.79 -10.56
CA VAL A 359 -9.07 4.75 -11.65
C VAL A 359 -7.63 4.61 -12.13
N THR A 360 -7.47 4.22 -13.40
CA THR A 360 -6.16 3.97 -14.01
C THR A 360 -5.84 5.04 -15.05
N LEU A 361 -4.71 5.73 -14.90
CA LEU A 361 -4.23 6.76 -15.83
C LEU A 361 -3.03 6.19 -16.58
N VAL A 362 -3.16 6.03 -17.90
CA VAL A 362 -2.20 5.27 -18.71
C VAL A 362 -1.34 6.20 -19.58
N ASP A 363 -0.03 6.10 -19.40
CA ASP A 363 0.98 6.57 -20.33
C ASP A 363 2.20 5.64 -20.22
N VAL A 364 2.15 4.51 -20.91
CA VAL A 364 3.12 3.42 -20.78
C VAL A 364 3.69 2.98 -22.13
N PRO A 365 5.01 3.13 -22.34
CA PRO A 365 5.64 2.70 -23.61
C PRO A 365 5.95 1.20 -23.67
N GLY A 366 5.78 0.46 -22.57
CA GLY A 366 6.06 -0.96 -22.50
C GLY A 366 6.59 -1.42 -21.17
N PHE A 367 7.08 -2.65 -21.13
CA PHE A 367 7.88 -3.18 -20.03
C PHE A 367 9.36 -2.82 -20.22
N LEU A 368 10.07 -2.62 -19.11
CA LEU A 368 11.51 -2.39 -19.12
C LEU A 368 12.24 -3.65 -19.63
N CYS A 369 13.03 -3.49 -20.67
CA CYS A 369 13.85 -4.57 -21.24
C CYS A 369 15.22 -4.66 -20.58
N GLY A 370 15.88 -5.81 -20.76
CA GLY A 370 17.26 -6.04 -20.33
C GLY A 370 17.42 -7.24 -19.42
N THR A 371 18.65 -7.77 -19.38
CA THR A 371 18.97 -9.02 -18.66
C THR A 371 18.65 -8.97 -17.18
N GLN A 372 18.83 -7.82 -16.52
CA GLN A 372 18.47 -7.65 -15.11
C GLN A 372 16.97 -7.84 -14.86
N GLN A 373 16.12 -7.36 -15.78
CA GLN A 373 14.68 -7.55 -15.70
C GLN A 373 14.29 -9.00 -16.00
N GLU A 374 14.85 -9.59 -17.06
CA GLU A 374 14.59 -10.99 -17.41
C GLU A 374 15.04 -11.96 -16.32
N TYR A 375 16.26 -11.81 -15.82
CA TYR A 375 16.79 -12.66 -14.73
C TYR A 375 16.08 -12.40 -13.38
N GLY A 376 15.58 -11.19 -13.18
CA GLY A 376 14.76 -10.81 -12.01
C GLY A 376 13.30 -11.21 -12.13
N ALA A 377 12.92 -12.01 -13.15
CA ALA A 377 11.57 -12.52 -13.36
C ALA A 377 10.52 -11.43 -13.66
N ILE A 378 10.83 -10.49 -14.57
CA ILE A 378 9.87 -9.48 -15.04
C ILE A 378 8.60 -10.12 -15.59
N ILE A 379 8.68 -11.28 -16.24
CA ILE A 379 7.54 -12.01 -16.81
C ILE A 379 6.55 -12.37 -15.69
N THR A 380 7.02 -13.02 -14.63
CA THR A 380 6.18 -13.41 -13.49
C THR A 380 5.66 -12.18 -12.73
N ASN A 381 6.50 -11.17 -12.51
CA ASN A 381 6.08 -9.96 -11.80
C ASN A 381 5.09 -9.11 -12.62
N GLY A 382 5.25 -9.03 -13.93
CA GLY A 382 4.25 -8.44 -14.84
C GLY A 382 2.94 -9.20 -14.84
N ALA A 383 3.00 -10.54 -14.78
CA ALA A 383 1.82 -11.39 -14.67
C ALA A 383 1.04 -11.17 -13.37
N LYS A 384 1.69 -10.77 -12.25
CA LYS A 384 0.98 -10.40 -11.00
C LYS A 384 0.05 -9.22 -11.21
N LEU A 385 0.50 -8.18 -11.93
CA LEU A 385 -0.33 -7.01 -12.22
C LEU A 385 -1.47 -7.35 -13.19
N LEU A 386 -1.18 -8.15 -14.22
CA LEU A 386 -2.19 -8.68 -15.12
C LEU A 386 -3.27 -9.46 -14.36
N TYR A 387 -2.84 -10.34 -13.46
CA TYR A 387 -3.73 -11.16 -12.63
C TYR A 387 -4.60 -10.28 -11.72
N ALA A 388 -4.00 -9.30 -11.03
CA ALA A 388 -4.71 -8.40 -10.13
C ALA A 388 -5.85 -7.65 -10.83
N TYR A 389 -5.60 -7.06 -12.00
CA TYR A 389 -6.64 -6.38 -12.78
C TYR A 389 -7.68 -7.33 -13.37
N GLY A 390 -7.25 -8.49 -13.87
CA GLY A 390 -8.14 -9.48 -14.45
C GLY A 390 -9.09 -10.11 -13.45
N GLU A 391 -8.65 -10.27 -12.20
CA GLU A 391 -9.46 -10.81 -11.12
C GLU A 391 -10.38 -9.75 -10.47
N ALA A 392 -9.95 -8.51 -10.42
CA ALA A 392 -10.66 -7.44 -9.74
C ALA A 392 -12.10 -7.27 -10.24
N THR A 393 -13.03 -7.27 -9.29
CA THR A 393 -14.50 -7.16 -9.48
C THR A 393 -15.04 -5.77 -9.22
N VAL A 394 -14.28 -4.91 -8.56
CA VAL A 394 -14.65 -3.49 -8.32
C VAL A 394 -14.80 -2.71 -9.63
N PRO A 395 -15.50 -1.57 -9.63
CA PRO A 395 -15.53 -0.65 -10.77
C PRO A 395 -14.11 -0.28 -11.22
N LYS A 396 -13.85 -0.37 -12.53
CA LYS A 396 -12.56 -0.04 -13.16
C LYS A 396 -12.77 0.97 -14.27
N VAL A 397 -12.28 2.19 -14.06
CA VAL A 397 -12.30 3.27 -15.05
C VAL A 397 -10.87 3.56 -15.49
N THR A 398 -10.61 3.49 -16.78
CA THR A 398 -9.28 3.71 -17.36
C THR A 398 -9.31 4.91 -18.29
N VAL A 399 -8.30 5.78 -18.16
CA VAL A 399 -8.09 6.90 -19.09
C VAL A 399 -6.69 6.78 -19.69
N THR A 400 -6.61 6.60 -21.00
CA THR A 400 -5.33 6.60 -21.71
C THR A 400 -5.02 8.02 -22.17
N LEU A 401 -3.91 8.57 -21.64
CA LEU A 401 -3.54 9.95 -21.90
C LEU A 401 -2.63 10.07 -23.12
N ARG A 402 -1.64 9.16 -23.25
CA ARG A 402 -0.68 9.20 -24.34
C ARG A 402 -0.32 7.79 -24.82
N LYS A 403 0.81 7.23 -24.43
CA LYS A 403 1.28 5.92 -24.89
C LYS A 403 0.56 4.78 -24.18
N SER A 404 0.22 3.73 -24.93
CA SER A 404 -0.31 2.48 -24.41
C SER A 404 0.13 1.33 -25.32
N TYR A 405 1.35 0.79 -25.08
CA TYR A 405 2.03 -0.07 -26.03
C TYR A 405 2.24 -1.49 -25.52
N GLY A 406 2.10 -2.45 -26.44
CA GLY A 406 2.44 -3.85 -26.26
C GLY A 406 1.71 -4.52 -25.08
N GLY A 407 2.39 -5.43 -24.40
CA GLY A 407 1.85 -6.11 -23.22
C GLY A 407 1.50 -5.17 -22.07
N ALA A 408 2.17 -4.03 -21.96
CA ALA A 408 1.89 -3.04 -20.94
C ALA A 408 0.50 -2.39 -21.11
N HIS A 409 0.02 -2.20 -22.35
CA HIS A 409 -1.37 -1.83 -22.63
C HIS A 409 -2.35 -2.80 -21.95
N ILE A 410 -2.08 -4.11 -22.06
CA ILE A 410 -2.99 -5.13 -21.56
C ILE A 410 -3.02 -5.12 -20.03
N VAL A 411 -1.87 -5.02 -19.36
CA VAL A 411 -1.80 -5.08 -17.90
C VAL A 411 -2.28 -3.80 -17.20
N MET A 412 -2.42 -2.69 -17.91
CA MET A 412 -2.90 -1.41 -17.36
C MET A 412 -4.42 -1.24 -17.50
N SER A 413 -5.18 -2.27 -17.11
CA SER A 413 -6.66 -2.22 -17.02
C SER A 413 -7.36 -1.93 -18.35
N CYS A 414 -6.94 -2.59 -19.45
CA CYS A 414 -7.62 -2.45 -20.73
C CYS A 414 -9.01 -3.11 -20.75
N LYS A 415 -9.80 -2.81 -21.77
CA LYS A 415 -11.15 -3.37 -21.96
C LYS A 415 -11.16 -4.90 -21.96
N GLN A 416 -10.18 -5.53 -22.63
CA GLN A 416 -10.07 -6.98 -22.73
C GLN A 416 -9.73 -7.67 -21.39
N MET A 417 -9.16 -6.92 -20.45
CA MET A 417 -8.91 -7.37 -19.07
C MET A 417 -10.02 -6.93 -18.10
N ARG A 418 -11.25 -6.90 -18.59
CA ARG A 418 -12.45 -6.59 -17.80
C ARG A 418 -12.49 -5.15 -17.29
N GLY A 419 -11.81 -4.20 -17.95
CA GLY A 419 -12.00 -2.76 -17.73
C GLY A 419 -13.45 -2.37 -18.08
N ASP A 420 -14.16 -1.71 -17.16
CA ASP A 420 -15.59 -1.42 -17.33
C ASP A 420 -15.81 -0.26 -18.30
N ILE A 421 -15.14 0.87 -18.04
CA ILE A 421 -15.22 2.07 -18.89
C ILE A 421 -13.80 2.55 -19.17
N ASN A 422 -13.49 2.65 -20.46
CA ASN A 422 -12.18 3.08 -20.95
C ASN A 422 -12.34 4.32 -21.80
N TYR A 423 -11.69 5.40 -21.40
CA TYR A 423 -11.61 6.65 -22.16
C TYR A 423 -10.21 6.84 -22.73
N ALA A 424 -10.12 7.63 -23.78
CA ALA A 424 -8.86 8.09 -24.32
C ALA A 424 -8.85 9.60 -24.49
N TRP A 425 -7.70 10.23 -24.33
CA TRP A 425 -7.48 11.60 -24.81
C TRP A 425 -7.17 11.57 -26.31
N PRO A 426 -7.34 12.70 -27.04
CA PRO A 426 -6.94 12.77 -28.45
C PRO A 426 -5.46 12.48 -28.70
N SER A 427 -4.60 12.68 -27.70
CA SER A 427 -3.16 12.37 -27.70
C SER A 427 -2.84 10.89 -27.47
N ALA A 428 -3.84 10.04 -27.20
CA ALA A 428 -3.63 8.63 -26.90
C ALA A 428 -3.17 7.85 -28.13
N ASN A 429 -2.23 6.94 -27.92
CA ASN A 429 -1.63 6.10 -28.95
C ASN A 429 -1.70 4.63 -28.53
N TYR A 430 -2.32 3.79 -29.35
CA TYR A 430 -2.43 2.34 -29.12
C TYR A 430 -1.64 1.59 -30.19
N ALA A 431 -0.57 0.90 -29.80
CA ALA A 431 0.24 0.15 -30.74
C ALA A 431 0.89 -1.08 -30.10
N VAL A 432 1.29 -2.04 -30.92
CA VAL A 432 2.09 -3.18 -30.45
C VAL A 432 3.46 -2.69 -29.96
N MET A 433 4.04 -1.70 -30.64
CA MET A 433 5.29 -1.03 -30.29
C MET A 433 5.36 0.35 -30.94
N GLY A 434 6.27 1.19 -30.47
CA GLY A 434 6.52 2.49 -31.09
C GLY A 434 6.97 2.40 -32.54
N ALA A 435 6.69 3.45 -33.35
CA ALA A 435 6.94 3.46 -34.78
C ALA A 435 8.40 3.12 -35.16
N GLU A 436 9.39 3.55 -34.39
CA GLU A 436 10.81 3.24 -34.68
C GLU A 436 11.07 1.73 -34.71
N GLY A 437 10.58 0.97 -33.72
CA GLY A 437 10.74 -0.48 -33.70
C GLY A 437 9.90 -1.17 -34.78
N ALA A 438 8.66 -0.73 -34.95
CA ALA A 438 7.72 -1.31 -35.92
C ALA A 438 8.22 -1.18 -37.35
N VAL A 439 8.70 0.00 -37.77
CA VAL A 439 9.23 0.27 -39.12
C VAL A 439 10.45 -0.60 -39.41
N GLY A 440 11.34 -0.78 -38.43
CA GLY A 440 12.50 -1.66 -38.59
C GLY A 440 12.13 -3.13 -38.85
N ILE A 441 10.99 -3.60 -38.31
CA ILE A 441 10.50 -4.96 -38.53
C ILE A 441 9.71 -5.06 -39.84
N ILE A 442 8.74 -4.18 -40.05
CA ILE A 442 7.81 -4.26 -41.18
C ILE A 442 8.52 -3.95 -42.52
N TYR A 443 9.31 -2.90 -42.52
CA TYR A 443 9.97 -2.37 -43.72
C TYR A 443 11.48 -2.64 -43.74
N GLY A 444 12.01 -3.48 -42.87
CA GLY A 444 13.44 -3.72 -42.70
C GLY A 444 14.13 -4.23 -43.97
N LYS A 445 13.43 -4.97 -44.84
CA LYS A 445 13.97 -5.40 -46.15
C LYS A 445 14.06 -4.23 -47.13
N GLU A 446 13.05 -3.39 -47.20
CA GLU A 446 12.95 -2.22 -48.07
C GLU A 446 14.01 -1.17 -47.69
N LEU A 447 14.13 -0.89 -46.37
CA LEU A 447 15.15 0.00 -45.83
C LEU A 447 16.58 -0.48 -46.12
N LYS A 448 16.84 -1.80 -46.01
CA LYS A 448 18.16 -2.36 -46.35
C LYS A 448 18.47 -2.38 -47.85
N ALA A 449 17.46 -2.36 -48.69
CA ALA A 449 17.63 -2.31 -50.15
C ALA A 449 18.04 -0.91 -50.63
N GLU A 450 17.68 0.15 -49.90
CA GLU A 450 18.15 1.51 -50.21
C GLU A 450 19.58 1.69 -49.70
N THR A 451 20.50 1.94 -50.63
CA THR A 451 21.95 2.04 -50.37
C THR A 451 22.42 3.46 -50.07
N ASP A 452 21.64 4.46 -50.45
CA ASP A 452 21.93 5.86 -50.15
C ASP A 452 21.46 6.18 -48.70
N PRO A 453 22.37 6.55 -47.79
CA PRO A 453 22.01 6.81 -46.40
C PRO A 453 20.98 7.93 -46.20
N GLN A 454 21.00 8.95 -47.06
CA GLN A 454 20.04 10.07 -46.97
C GLN A 454 18.64 9.63 -47.43
N LYS A 455 18.54 8.85 -48.50
CA LYS A 455 17.28 8.30 -48.99
C LYS A 455 16.73 7.26 -48.02
N GLN A 456 17.60 6.42 -47.45
CA GLN A 456 17.21 5.45 -46.44
C GLN A 456 16.61 6.13 -45.20
N ALA A 457 17.23 7.22 -44.71
CA ALA A 457 16.69 8.01 -43.59
C ALA A 457 15.34 8.66 -43.93
N ALA A 458 15.22 9.25 -45.14
CA ALA A 458 13.98 9.84 -45.60
C ALA A 458 12.84 8.81 -45.71
N LEU A 459 13.14 7.64 -46.28
CA LEU A 459 12.19 6.52 -46.38
C LEU A 459 11.76 6.03 -44.96
N ALA A 460 12.70 5.92 -44.02
CA ALA A 460 12.39 5.53 -42.67
C ALA A 460 11.43 6.53 -42.00
N GLU A 461 11.64 7.83 -42.16
CA GLU A 461 10.75 8.87 -41.64
C GLU A 461 9.37 8.86 -42.30
N GLU A 462 9.29 8.62 -43.61
CA GLU A 462 8.03 8.44 -44.33
C GLU A 462 7.23 7.25 -43.73
N LYS A 463 7.90 6.10 -43.55
CA LYS A 463 7.27 4.90 -43.03
C LYS A 463 6.89 5.03 -41.54
N LYS A 464 7.64 5.77 -40.75
CA LYS A 464 7.25 6.12 -39.38
C LYS A 464 5.99 6.97 -39.35
N LYS A 465 5.90 7.97 -40.25
CA LYS A 465 4.70 8.79 -40.35
C LYS A 465 3.50 7.95 -40.77
N GLU A 466 3.63 7.11 -41.80
CA GLU A 466 2.57 6.18 -42.22
C GLU A 466 2.08 5.29 -41.08
N TYR A 467 3.00 4.69 -40.30
CA TYR A 467 2.68 3.86 -39.17
C TYR A 467 1.97 4.65 -38.06
N ASN A 468 2.45 5.86 -37.74
CA ASN A 468 1.84 6.72 -36.76
C ASN A 468 0.42 7.14 -37.17
N ASP A 469 0.20 7.54 -38.41
CA ASP A 469 -1.11 7.94 -38.90
C ASP A 469 -2.12 6.78 -38.86
N LEU A 470 -1.65 5.55 -39.12
CA LEU A 470 -2.50 4.36 -39.06
C LEU A 470 -2.81 3.88 -37.63
N PHE A 471 -1.81 3.81 -36.76
CA PHE A 471 -1.93 3.09 -35.48
C PHE A 471 -1.79 3.96 -34.23
N CYS A 472 -1.00 5.04 -34.30
CA CYS A 472 -0.73 5.86 -33.11
C CYS A 472 -1.79 6.95 -32.92
N ASN A 473 -3.05 6.54 -32.84
CA ASN A 473 -4.21 7.41 -32.57
C ASN A 473 -5.29 6.63 -31.80
N PRO A 474 -6.23 7.31 -31.11
CA PRO A 474 -7.28 6.64 -30.34
C PRO A 474 -8.44 6.12 -31.20
N TYR A 475 -8.57 6.59 -32.44
CA TYR A 475 -9.78 6.35 -33.25
C TYR A 475 -9.88 4.91 -33.73
N GLN A 476 -8.76 4.22 -33.95
CA GLN A 476 -8.79 2.79 -34.27
C GLN A 476 -9.34 1.94 -33.10
N ALA A 477 -8.96 2.28 -31.86
CA ALA A 477 -9.49 1.60 -30.68
C ALA A 477 -10.98 1.90 -30.52
N ALA A 478 -11.41 3.16 -30.75
CA ALA A 478 -12.82 3.56 -30.69
C ALA A 478 -13.67 2.86 -31.76
N GLN A 479 -13.20 2.80 -33.00
CA GLN A 479 -13.90 2.12 -34.11
C GLN A 479 -14.10 0.63 -33.86
N ARG A 480 -13.27 0.01 -33.04
CA ARG A 480 -13.35 -1.41 -32.68
C ARG A 480 -14.10 -1.66 -31.36
N GLY A 481 -14.57 -0.61 -30.69
CA GLY A 481 -15.25 -0.72 -29.40
C GLY A 481 -14.32 -1.11 -28.24
N TYR A 482 -13.02 -0.82 -28.33
CA TYR A 482 -12.06 -1.08 -27.26
C TYR A 482 -11.95 0.06 -26.26
N ILE A 483 -12.54 1.20 -26.57
CA ILE A 483 -12.78 2.33 -25.66
C ILE A 483 -14.19 2.87 -25.89
N GLU A 484 -14.80 3.42 -24.84
CA GLU A 484 -16.14 3.96 -24.89
C GLU A 484 -16.19 5.34 -25.56
N ASP A 485 -15.12 6.15 -25.38
CA ASP A 485 -15.10 7.48 -25.97
C ASP A 485 -13.68 8.08 -26.03
N VAL A 486 -13.51 9.02 -26.95
CA VAL A 486 -12.35 9.93 -26.99
C VAL A 486 -12.82 11.25 -26.38
N ILE A 487 -12.28 11.61 -25.21
CA ILE A 487 -12.75 12.74 -24.41
C ILE A 487 -11.79 13.92 -24.45
N GLU A 488 -12.32 15.15 -24.35
CA GLU A 488 -11.48 16.32 -24.11
C GLU A 488 -10.78 16.19 -22.75
N PRO A 489 -9.45 16.42 -22.67
CA PRO A 489 -8.70 16.26 -21.42
C PRO A 489 -9.29 17.03 -20.23
N ARG A 490 -9.73 18.28 -20.46
CA ARG A 490 -10.36 19.12 -19.41
C ARG A 490 -11.59 18.50 -18.75
N ASN A 491 -12.28 17.58 -19.43
CA ASN A 491 -13.52 16.94 -18.94
C ASN A 491 -13.25 15.64 -18.17
N THR A 492 -12.00 15.26 -17.98
CA THR A 492 -11.61 13.94 -17.40
C THR A 492 -12.27 13.72 -16.05
N ARG A 493 -12.19 14.69 -15.11
CA ARG A 493 -12.84 14.59 -13.80
C ARG A 493 -14.33 14.25 -13.92
N PHE A 494 -15.06 15.06 -14.65
CA PHE A 494 -16.51 14.87 -14.86
C PHE A 494 -16.83 13.49 -15.45
N ARG A 495 -16.10 13.08 -16.48
CA ARG A 495 -16.33 11.79 -17.15
C ARG A 495 -16.05 10.60 -16.24
N VAL A 496 -14.98 10.66 -15.45
CA VAL A 496 -14.62 9.59 -14.48
C VAL A 496 -15.65 9.51 -13.36
N ILE A 497 -16.08 10.64 -12.76
CA ILE A 497 -17.10 10.64 -11.71
C ILE A 497 -18.41 10.03 -12.24
N ARG A 498 -18.86 10.43 -13.43
CA ARG A 498 -20.09 9.87 -14.06
C ARG A 498 -19.96 8.37 -14.32
N ALA A 499 -18.78 7.90 -14.75
CA ALA A 499 -18.52 6.49 -14.92
C ALA A 499 -18.61 5.72 -13.58
N LEU A 500 -18.02 6.26 -12.51
CA LEU A 500 -18.09 5.68 -11.17
C LEU A 500 -19.53 5.65 -10.63
N GLU A 501 -20.34 6.68 -10.90
CA GLU A 501 -21.77 6.71 -10.53
C GLU A 501 -22.56 5.60 -11.23
N VAL A 502 -22.36 5.43 -12.53
CA VAL A 502 -23.04 4.36 -13.31
C VAL A 502 -22.62 2.98 -12.80
N LEU A 503 -21.36 2.82 -12.41
CA LEU A 503 -20.80 1.54 -11.96
C LEU A 503 -21.02 1.27 -10.45
N ASP A 504 -21.65 2.16 -9.70
CA ASP A 504 -21.82 2.02 -8.25
C ASP A 504 -22.57 0.73 -7.85
N GLY A 505 -23.51 0.28 -8.69
CA GLY A 505 -24.23 -0.98 -8.53
C GLY A 505 -23.59 -2.18 -9.23
N LYS A 506 -22.35 -2.07 -9.71
CA LYS A 506 -21.68 -3.19 -10.41
C LYS A 506 -21.64 -4.42 -9.53
N HIS A 507 -22.12 -5.52 -10.09
CA HIS A 507 -21.96 -6.87 -9.55
C HIS A 507 -21.32 -7.74 -10.61
N GLN A 508 -20.25 -8.45 -10.22
CA GLN A 508 -19.52 -9.33 -11.12
C GLN A 508 -19.22 -10.65 -10.44
N GLU A 509 -19.82 -11.71 -10.94
CA GLU A 509 -19.52 -13.07 -10.50
C GLU A 509 -18.18 -13.53 -11.05
N ILE A 510 -17.45 -14.26 -10.23
CA ILE A 510 -16.25 -15.00 -10.61
C ILE A 510 -16.49 -16.49 -10.38
N PRO A 511 -15.85 -17.40 -11.14
CA PRO A 511 -15.95 -18.83 -10.89
C PRO A 511 -15.58 -19.15 -9.44
N ALA A 512 -16.38 -20.01 -8.79
CA ALA A 512 -16.09 -20.47 -7.45
C ALA A 512 -14.75 -21.22 -7.41
N LYS A 513 -13.90 -20.87 -6.44
CA LYS A 513 -12.58 -21.48 -6.23
C LYS A 513 -12.26 -21.57 -4.75
N LYS A 514 -11.43 -22.52 -4.37
CA LYS A 514 -10.98 -22.66 -2.98
C LYS A 514 -10.12 -21.47 -2.55
N HIS A 515 -9.22 -21.05 -3.39
CA HIS A 515 -8.43 -19.82 -3.36
C HIS A 515 -7.84 -19.59 -4.76
N ASP A 516 -7.34 -18.42 -5.04
CA ASP A 516 -6.60 -18.16 -6.28
C ASP A 516 -5.21 -18.83 -6.25
N ASN A 517 -4.64 -19.00 -7.45
CA ASN A 517 -3.26 -19.45 -7.64
C ASN A 517 -2.53 -18.41 -8.47
N LEU A 518 -2.35 -17.24 -7.85
CA LEU A 518 -1.65 -16.15 -8.51
C LEU A 518 -0.15 -16.46 -8.63
N PRO A 519 0.55 -15.93 -9.63
CA PRO A 519 1.99 -16.13 -9.80
C PRO A 519 2.76 -15.38 -8.68
N LEU A 520 3.19 -16.08 -7.63
CA LEU A 520 3.88 -15.54 -6.45
C LEU A 520 5.33 -15.14 -6.74
#